data_3d2af39cd1264f76589587407572b422
#
_entry.id   3d2af39cd1264f76589587407572b422
#
_cell.length_a   1.000
_cell.length_b   1.000
_cell.length_c   1.000
_cell.angle_alpha   90.00
_cell.angle_beta   90.00
_cell.angle_gamma   90.00
#
_symmetry.space_group_name_H-M   'P 1'
#
loop_
_entity.id
_entity.type
_entity.pdbx_description
1 polymer ?
#
loop_
_entity_poly.entity_id
_entity_poly.type
_entity_poly.pdbx_seq_one_letter_code
_entity_poly.pdbx_strand_id
1 'polypeptide(L)'
;MTIAVGDKLPDHTLTQFKDGLETVSSLDVLGQGRVVVFAVPGAFTPTCSNKHLPGYIQHMEDFRERGIKVACISVNDAFVMHAWGISQGVPDDLLMLGDGNATFAIALGLELDGTKNGMGIRSKRFAIYAEDGVVKLLHVEAPGEFRVTAAEAMLEAIDA
;
A
#
# COMPACT_ATOMS: atom_id res chain seq x y z
N MET A 1 -12.89 14.09 1.01
CA MET A 1 -13.42 13.32 2.12
C MET A 1 -12.58 12.07 2.30
N THR A 2 -12.24 11.72 3.53
CA THR A 2 -11.38 10.57 3.81
C THR A 2 -12.20 9.29 3.87
N ILE A 3 -11.67 8.22 3.27
CA ILE A 3 -12.30 6.90 3.33
C ILE A 3 -12.42 6.44 4.80
N ALA A 4 -13.43 5.63 5.08
CA ALA A 4 -13.70 5.14 6.43
C ALA A 4 -14.04 3.65 6.40
N VAL A 5 -13.96 3.01 7.56
CA VAL A 5 -14.41 1.62 7.71
C VAL A 5 -15.87 1.51 7.26
N GLY A 6 -16.15 0.49 6.46
CA GLY A 6 -17.46 0.28 5.84
C GLY A 6 -17.60 0.81 4.42
N ASP A 7 -16.70 1.70 4.01
CA ASP A 7 -16.70 2.21 2.64
C ASP A 7 -16.10 1.18 1.67
N LYS A 8 -16.49 1.30 0.42
CA LYS A 8 -15.86 0.52 -0.66
C LYS A 8 -14.60 1.23 -1.15
N LEU A 9 -13.60 0.44 -1.53
CA LEU A 9 -12.40 0.99 -2.16
C LEU A 9 -12.80 1.63 -3.49
N PRO A 10 -12.21 2.79 -3.83
CA PRO A 10 -12.47 3.43 -5.12
C PRO A 10 -11.86 2.65 -6.28
N ASP A 11 -12.48 2.76 -7.45
CA ASP A 11 -11.98 2.14 -8.68
C ASP A 11 -11.20 3.16 -9.50
N HIS A 12 -9.89 3.02 -9.47
CA HIS A 12 -8.97 3.85 -10.25
C HIS A 12 -7.89 3.00 -10.89
N THR A 13 -7.29 3.54 -11.93
CA THR A 13 -6.19 2.86 -12.63
C THR A 13 -4.91 2.97 -11.83
N LEU A 14 -4.31 1.82 -11.57
CA LEU A 14 -2.97 1.71 -10.99
C LEU A 14 -2.05 1.07 -12.03
N THR A 15 -0.75 1.08 -11.77
CA THR A 15 0.22 0.44 -12.65
C THR A 15 1.05 -0.57 -11.88
N GLN A 16 1.55 -1.56 -12.59
CA GLN A 16 2.52 -2.51 -12.06
C GLN A 16 3.43 -2.96 -13.17
N PHE A 17 4.58 -3.49 -12.81
CA PHE A 17 5.54 -4.04 -13.76
C PHE A 17 5.67 -5.54 -13.50
N LYS A 18 5.25 -6.35 -14.46
CA LYS A 18 5.52 -7.79 -14.46
C LYS A 18 6.46 -8.09 -15.62
N ASP A 19 5.99 -8.57 -16.74
CA ASP A 19 6.83 -8.77 -17.93
C ASP A 19 6.77 -7.52 -18.82
N GLY A 20 6.54 -6.36 -18.25
CA GLY A 20 6.35 -5.08 -18.90
C GLY A 20 5.38 -4.24 -18.09
N LEU A 21 5.18 -3.01 -18.51
CA LEU A 21 4.25 -2.10 -17.85
C LEU A 21 2.81 -2.57 -18.07
N GLU A 22 2.07 -2.76 -17.00
CA GLU A 22 0.65 -3.10 -17.01
C GLU A 22 -0.17 -2.02 -16.30
N THR A 23 -1.34 -1.70 -16.86
CA THR A 23 -2.34 -0.92 -16.16
C THR A 23 -3.39 -1.87 -15.59
N VAL A 24 -3.79 -1.65 -14.35
CA VAL A 24 -4.75 -2.51 -13.67
C VAL A 24 -5.79 -1.65 -12.97
N SER A 25 -6.99 -2.18 -12.81
CA SER A 25 -8.02 -1.55 -11.97
C SER A 25 -7.72 -1.85 -10.51
N SER A 26 -7.86 -0.84 -9.64
CA SER A 26 -7.69 -1.05 -8.20
C SER A 26 -8.65 -2.12 -7.66
N LEU A 27 -9.88 -2.18 -8.18
CA LEU A 27 -10.84 -3.20 -7.74
C LEU A 27 -10.47 -4.60 -8.23
N ASP A 28 -9.79 -4.73 -9.37
CA ASP A 28 -9.36 -6.04 -9.86
C ASP A 28 -8.26 -6.63 -8.98
N VAL A 29 -7.35 -5.80 -8.47
CA VAL A 29 -6.22 -6.27 -7.67
C VAL A 29 -6.47 -6.20 -6.17
N LEU A 30 -7.37 -5.33 -5.70
CA LEU A 30 -7.61 -5.10 -4.27
C LEU A 30 -9.06 -5.38 -3.86
N GLY A 31 -9.97 -5.58 -4.79
CA GLY A 31 -11.41 -5.63 -4.53
C GLY A 31 -11.98 -7.02 -4.30
N GLN A 32 -11.16 -8.06 -4.25
CA GLN A 32 -11.64 -9.43 -4.12
C GLN A 32 -10.91 -10.16 -3.00
N GLY A 33 -11.67 -10.85 -2.16
CA GLY A 33 -11.12 -11.62 -1.07
C GLY A 33 -10.56 -10.74 0.04
N ARG A 34 -9.66 -11.30 0.84
CA ARG A 34 -9.02 -10.62 1.96
C ARG A 34 -7.71 -10.00 1.50
N VAL A 35 -7.59 -8.69 1.68
CA VAL A 35 -6.43 -7.93 1.18
C VAL A 35 -5.97 -6.93 2.23
N VAL A 36 -4.65 -6.84 2.43
CA VAL A 36 -4.02 -5.72 3.10
C VAL A 36 -3.27 -4.91 2.05
N VAL A 37 -3.58 -3.62 1.94
CA VAL A 37 -2.79 -2.69 1.15
C VAL A 37 -2.15 -1.70 2.11
N PHE A 38 -0.83 -1.59 2.04
CA PHE A 38 -0.11 -0.58 2.80
C PHE A 38 0.54 0.41 1.86
N ALA A 39 0.48 1.68 2.24
CA ALA A 39 1.03 2.77 1.45
C ALA A 39 2.22 3.41 2.13
N VAL A 40 3.18 3.78 1.31
CA VAL A 40 4.38 4.49 1.76
C VAL A 40 4.46 5.83 1.03
N PRO A 41 5.01 6.88 1.69
CA PRO A 41 5.18 8.18 1.03
C PRO A 41 6.12 8.17 -0.17
N GLY A 42 7.05 7.22 -0.22
CA GLY A 42 7.92 7.11 -1.39
C GLY A 42 8.83 5.90 -1.36
N ALA A 43 8.93 5.22 -2.51
CA ALA A 43 9.92 4.18 -2.71
C ALA A 43 11.32 4.75 -2.48
N PHE A 44 12.24 3.92 -1.97
CA PHE A 44 13.62 4.28 -1.68
C PHE A 44 13.82 5.32 -0.58
N THR A 45 12.77 5.77 0.09
CA THR A 45 12.91 6.67 1.25
C THR A 45 13.26 5.86 2.50
N PRO A 46 13.88 6.49 3.53
CA PRO A 46 14.48 5.72 4.65
C PRO A 46 13.54 4.80 5.42
N THR A 47 12.45 5.30 5.99
CA THR A 47 11.53 4.47 6.78
C THR A 47 10.84 3.42 5.93
N CYS A 48 10.47 3.79 4.72
CA CYS A 48 9.82 2.88 3.77
C CYS A 48 10.74 1.70 3.42
N SER A 49 12.03 1.97 3.21
CA SER A 49 13.01 0.97 2.80
C SER A 49 13.61 0.18 3.96
N ASN A 50 13.69 0.80 5.14
CA ASN A 50 14.40 0.19 6.28
C ASN A 50 13.46 -0.53 7.25
N LYS A 51 12.18 -0.16 7.29
CA LYS A 51 11.24 -0.68 8.29
C LYS A 51 9.92 -1.16 7.71
N HIS A 52 9.23 -0.33 6.92
CA HIS A 52 7.86 -0.61 6.53
C HIS A 52 7.78 -1.81 5.58
N LEU A 53 8.42 -1.72 4.43
CA LEU A 53 8.41 -2.81 3.45
C LEU A 53 9.10 -4.08 4.00
N PRO A 54 10.28 -4.00 4.62
CA PRO A 54 10.91 -5.18 5.18
C PRO A 54 10.05 -5.91 6.20
N GLY A 55 9.30 -5.19 7.03
CA GLY A 55 8.38 -5.80 8.00
C GLY A 55 7.30 -6.63 7.34
N TYR A 56 6.72 -6.14 6.24
CA TYR A 56 5.72 -6.91 5.50
C TYR A 56 6.35 -8.11 4.80
N ILE A 57 7.54 -7.97 4.24
CA ILE A 57 8.25 -9.10 3.62
C ILE A 57 8.48 -10.20 4.66
N GLN A 58 8.92 -9.81 5.84
CA GLN A 58 9.21 -10.74 6.94
C GLN A 58 7.97 -11.49 7.41
N HIS A 59 6.79 -10.85 7.34
CA HIS A 59 5.53 -11.43 7.81
C HIS A 59 4.64 -11.99 6.70
N MET A 60 5.15 -12.13 5.47
CA MET A 60 4.34 -12.64 4.36
C MET A 60 3.74 -14.01 4.64
N GLU A 61 4.47 -14.90 5.30
CA GLU A 61 3.93 -16.22 5.65
C GLU A 61 2.72 -16.10 6.58
N ASP A 62 2.74 -15.17 7.52
CA ASP A 62 1.62 -14.93 8.44
C ASP A 62 0.36 -14.49 7.69
N PHE A 63 0.54 -13.64 6.66
CA PHE A 63 -0.58 -13.22 5.81
C PHE A 63 -1.08 -14.37 4.93
N ARG A 64 -0.17 -15.17 4.36
CA ARG A 64 -0.55 -16.33 3.53
C ARG A 64 -1.37 -17.33 4.33
N GLU A 65 -0.99 -17.62 5.58
CA GLU A 65 -1.71 -18.54 6.46
C GLU A 65 -3.15 -18.08 6.69
N ARG A 66 -3.40 -16.78 6.64
CA ARG A 66 -4.75 -16.21 6.82
C ARG A 66 -5.50 -16.04 5.50
N GLY A 67 -4.91 -16.44 4.39
CA GLY A 67 -5.51 -16.22 3.06
C GLY A 67 -5.60 -14.76 2.66
N ILE A 68 -4.67 -13.93 3.14
CA ILE A 68 -4.65 -12.49 2.90
C ILE A 68 -3.61 -12.17 1.82
N LYS A 69 -4.04 -11.49 0.77
CA LYS A 69 -3.16 -10.92 -0.25
C LYS A 69 -2.59 -9.61 0.28
N VAL A 70 -1.32 -9.33 -0.03
CA VAL A 70 -0.65 -8.10 0.42
C VAL A 70 -0.21 -7.29 -0.80
N ALA A 71 -0.45 -5.99 -0.74
CA ALA A 71 -0.01 -5.04 -1.76
C ALA A 71 0.64 -3.83 -1.11
N CYS A 72 1.71 -3.36 -1.73
CA CYS A 72 2.37 -2.10 -1.39
C CYS A 72 2.04 -1.09 -2.48
N ILE A 73 1.62 0.12 -2.09
CA ILE A 73 1.29 1.17 -3.02
C ILE A 73 2.03 2.46 -2.66
N SER A 74 2.43 3.21 -3.68
CA SER A 74 3.09 4.49 -3.48
C SER A 74 2.81 5.39 -4.68
N VAL A 75 2.92 6.71 -4.48
CA VAL A 75 2.87 7.70 -5.56
C VAL A 75 4.25 7.70 -6.24
N ASN A 76 4.50 6.62 -6.96
CA ASN A 76 5.67 6.40 -7.80
C ASN A 76 5.19 5.65 -9.04
N ASP A 77 5.94 5.72 -10.12
CA ASP A 77 5.62 4.94 -11.30
C ASP A 77 5.96 3.44 -11.09
N ALA A 78 5.46 2.61 -11.99
CA ALA A 78 5.64 1.16 -11.88
C ALA A 78 7.09 0.73 -12.03
N PHE A 79 7.90 1.47 -12.78
CA PHE A 79 9.32 1.15 -12.97
C PHE A 79 10.09 1.32 -11.66
N VAL A 80 9.82 2.42 -10.95
CA VAL A 80 10.42 2.69 -9.65
C VAL A 80 9.98 1.63 -8.63
N MET A 81 8.67 1.32 -8.59
CA MET A 81 8.15 0.31 -7.67
C MET A 81 8.75 -1.06 -7.94
N HIS A 82 8.93 -1.42 -9.20
CA HIS A 82 9.55 -2.68 -9.59
C HIS A 82 11.02 -2.75 -9.13
N ALA A 83 11.79 -1.70 -9.41
CA ALA A 83 13.19 -1.63 -9.01
C ALA A 83 13.35 -1.67 -7.49
N TRP A 84 12.49 -0.96 -6.78
CA TRP A 84 12.49 -0.96 -5.33
C TRP A 84 12.17 -2.36 -4.78
N GLY A 85 11.17 -3.03 -5.36
CA GLY A 85 10.82 -4.39 -4.99
C GLY A 85 11.97 -5.37 -5.17
N ILE A 86 12.68 -5.27 -6.29
CA ILE A 86 13.87 -6.10 -6.53
C ILE A 86 14.94 -5.83 -5.48
N SER A 87 15.23 -4.55 -5.20
CA SER A 87 16.26 -4.18 -4.24
C SER A 87 15.95 -4.66 -2.83
N GLN A 88 14.67 -4.82 -2.50
CA GLN A 88 14.22 -5.27 -1.18
C GLN A 88 14.00 -6.78 -1.09
N GLY A 89 14.09 -7.49 -2.22
CA GLY A 89 13.85 -8.93 -2.23
C GLY A 89 12.39 -9.31 -2.02
N VAL A 90 11.47 -8.52 -2.59
CA VAL A 90 10.03 -8.73 -2.44
C VAL A 90 9.61 -10.05 -3.10
N PRO A 91 8.84 -10.91 -2.41
CA PRO A 91 8.33 -12.13 -3.03
C PRO A 91 7.27 -11.80 -4.10
N ASP A 92 7.06 -12.72 -5.04
CA ASP A 92 6.18 -12.51 -6.19
C ASP A 92 4.73 -12.23 -5.81
N ASP A 93 4.28 -12.72 -4.67
CA ASP A 93 2.90 -12.55 -4.21
C ASP A 93 2.69 -11.27 -3.38
N LEU A 94 3.73 -10.49 -3.12
CA LEU A 94 3.56 -9.14 -2.57
C LEU A 94 3.50 -8.17 -3.76
N LEU A 95 2.31 -7.64 -4.02
CA LEU A 95 2.12 -6.76 -5.18
C LEU A 95 2.78 -5.41 -4.95
N MET A 96 3.50 -4.92 -5.97
CA MET A 96 4.13 -3.60 -5.95
C MET A 96 3.38 -2.72 -6.94
N LEU A 97 2.51 -1.84 -6.43
CA LEU A 97 1.60 -1.03 -7.23
C LEU A 97 2.05 0.41 -7.30
N GLY A 98 1.97 1.00 -8.48
CA GLY A 98 2.26 2.41 -8.70
C GLY A 98 0.98 3.22 -8.82
N ASP A 99 0.91 4.31 -8.04
CA ASP A 99 -0.14 5.32 -8.13
C ASP A 99 0.53 6.62 -8.56
N GLY A 100 1.20 6.59 -9.72
CA GLY A 100 2.09 7.66 -10.17
C GLY A 100 1.45 9.03 -10.25
N ASN A 101 0.15 9.10 -10.51
CA ASN A 101 -0.57 10.37 -10.61
C ASN A 101 -1.29 10.73 -9.32
N ALA A 102 -1.09 9.99 -8.24
CA ALA A 102 -1.74 10.17 -6.94
C ALA A 102 -3.27 10.04 -7.01
N THR A 103 -3.82 9.50 -8.08
CA THR A 103 -5.27 9.44 -8.29
C THR A 103 -5.95 8.61 -7.20
N PHE A 104 -5.37 7.46 -6.86
CA PHE A 104 -5.92 6.58 -5.83
C PHE A 104 -5.78 7.21 -4.43
N ALA A 105 -4.61 7.75 -4.12
CA ALA A 105 -4.37 8.41 -2.84
C ALA A 105 -5.35 9.57 -2.62
N ILE A 106 -5.57 10.38 -3.64
CA ILE A 106 -6.51 11.52 -3.58
C ILE A 106 -7.95 11.00 -3.42
N ALA A 107 -8.33 9.95 -4.14
CA ALA A 107 -9.66 9.35 -4.03
C ALA A 107 -9.93 8.82 -2.62
N LEU A 108 -8.91 8.31 -1.94
CA LEU A 108 -9.00 7.88 -0.54
C LEU A 108 -9.04 9.05 0.44
N GLY A 109 -8.66 10.25 0.03
CA GLY A 109 -8.48 11.38 0.92
C GLY A 109 -7.23 11.24 1.80
N LEU A 110 -6.24 10.48 1.34
CA LEU A 110 -5.02 10.17 2.10
C LEU A 110 -3.76 10.68 1.38
N GLU A 111 -3.92 11.69 0.52
CA GLU A 111 -2.77 12.36 -0.10
C GLU A 111 -1.98 13.15 0.92
N LEU A 112 -0.70 13.33 0.63
CA LEU A 112 0.23 14.11 1.43
C LEU A 112 0.92 15.12 0.52
N ASP A 113 0.83 16.41 0.89
CA ASP A 113 1.53 17.44 0.15
C ASP A 113 2.99 17.50 0.59
N GLY A 114 3.87 16.95 -0.23
CA GLY A 114 5.32 16.94 -0.02
C GLY A 114 6.06 18.06 -0.75
N THR A 115 5.34 19.08 -1.19
CA THR A 115 5.92 20.18 -1.99
C THR A 115 7.12 20.84 -1.31
N LYS A 116 7.07 21.03 0.01
CA LYS A 116 8.17 21.65 0.76
C LYS A 116 9.49 20.88 0.62
N ASN A 117 9.40 19.56 0.44
CA ASN A 117 10.58 18.69 0.32
C ASN A 117 10.87 18.33 -1.15
N GLY A 118 10.26 19.01 -2.09
CA GLY A 118 10.46 18.73 -3.52
C GLY A 118 9.85 17.41 -3.97
N MET A 119 8.90 16.87 -3.21
CA MET A 119 8.30 15.55 -3.50
C MET A 119 6.94 15.61 -4.18
N GLY A 120 6.34 16.80 -4.26
CA GLY A 120 5.01 16.96 -4.84
C GLY A 120 3.94 16.28 -4.00
N ILE A 121 2.85 15.87 -4.63
CA ILE A 121 1.78 15.16 -3.93
C ILE A 121 2.17 13.69 -3.79
N ARG A 122 2.13 13.21 -2.57
CA ARG A 122 2.44 11.83 -2.21
C ARG A 122 1.27 11.23 -1.44
N SER A 123 1.45 10.05 -0.90
CA SER A 123 0.49 9.39 -0.03
C SER A 123 0.94 9.51 1.42
N LYS A 124 -0.01 9.65 2.33
CA LYS A 124 0.26 9.40 3.74
C LYS A 124 0.66 7.94 3.90
N ARG A 125 1.31 7.63 5.02
CA ARG A 125 1.61 6.24 5.39
C ARG A 125 0.36 5.65 6.01
N PHE A 126 -0.23 4.66 5.34
CA PHE A 126 -1.45 4.02 5.85
C PHE A 126 -1.43 2.52 5.56
N ALA A 127 -2.34 1.81 6.21
CA ALA A 127 -2.65 0.42 5.87
C ALA A 127 -4.15 0.20 5.96
N ILE A 128 -4.68 -0.49 4.98
CA ILE A 128 -6.10 -0.87 4.91
C ILE A 128 -6.20 -2.38 4.85
N TYR A 129 -7.06 -2.95 5.69
CA TYR A 129 -7.52 -4.33 5.51
C TYR A 129 -8.93 -4.29 4.95
N ALA A 130 -9.13 -4.95 3.83
CA ALA A 130 -10.43 -4.99 3.15
C ALA A 130 -10.86 -6.42 2.87
N GLU A 131 -12.16 -6.65 2.83
CA GLU A 131 -12.78 -7.91 2.44
C GLU A 131 -13.75 -7.63 1.31
N ASP A 132 -13.49 -8.25 0.16
CA ASP A 132 -14.29 -8.05 -1.06
C ASP A 132 -14.51 -6.58 -1.39
N GLY A 133 -13.45 -5.79 -1.25
CA GLY A 133 -13.45 -4.37 -1.58
C GLY A 133 -14.03 -3.45 -0.51
N VAL A 134 -14.47 -3.98 0.62
CA VAL A 134 -15.03 -3.17 1.71
C VAL A 134 -13.98 -3.01 2.81
N VAL A 135 -13.72 -1.77 3.20
CA VAL A 135 -12.72 -1.45 4.24
C VAL A 135 -13.19 -1.98 5.59
N LYS A 136 -12.39 -2.81 6.21
CA LYS A 136 -12.65 -3.35 7.55
C LYS A 136 -11.76 -2.73 8.62
N LEU A 137 -10.54 -2.36 8.26
CA LEU A 137 -9.61 -1.65 9.14
C LEU A 137 -8.93 -0.55 8.33
N LEU A 138 -8.73 0.59 8.96
CA LEU A 138 -8.00 1.71 8.39
C LEU A 138 -7.06 2.27 9.45
N HIS A 139 -5.76 2.13 9.24
CA HIS A 139 -4.74 2.68 10.12
C HIS A 139 -3.94 3.73 9.35
N VAL A 140 -3.87 4.94 9.88
CA VAL A 140 -3.12 6.05 9.27
C VAL A 140 -2.12 6.56 10.29
N GLU A 141 -0.86 6.65 9.90
CA GLU A 141 0.19 7.18 10.77
C GLU A 141 0.05 8.68 10.95
N ALA A 142 0.38 9.15 12.14
CA ALA A 142 0.62 10.57 12.34
C ALA A 142 1.89 10.97 11.58
N PRO A 143 2.03 12.25 11.17
CA PRO A 143 3.21 12.68 10.41
C PRO A 143 4.52 12.27 11.08
N GLY A 144 5.38 11.61 10.32
CA GLY A 144 6.70 11.15 10.79
C GLY A 144 6.68 9.90 11.67
N GLU A 145 5.53 9.32 11.96
CA GLU A 145 5.44 8.12 12.78
C GLU A 145 5.36 6.84 11.95
N PHE A 146 5.75 5.73 12.60
CA PHE A 146 5.63 4.39 12.05
C PHE A 146 5.33 3.42 13.19
N ARG A 147 4.04 3.15 13.44
CA ARG A 147 3.58 2.26 14.52
C ARG A 147 2.36 1.44 14.11
N VAL A 148 1.29 2.12 13.70
CA VAL A 148 -0.02 1.47 13.50
C VAL A 148 -0.17 0.79 12.15
N THR A 149 0.72 1.09 11.20
CA THR A 149 0.67 0.53 9.84
C THR A 149 1.66 -0.59 9.62
N ALA A 150 2.47 -0.92 10.63
CA ALA A 150 3.42 -2.02 10.54
C ALA A 150 2.69 -3.36 10.37
N ALA A 151 3.38 -4.33 9.78
CA ALA A 151 2.79 -5.66 9.54
C ALA A 151 2.26 -6.29 10.83
N GLU A 152 3.02 -6.21 11.92
CA GLU A 152 2.63 -6.76 13.22
C GLU A 152 1.36 -6.10 13.75
N ALA A 153 1.27 -4.77 13.63
CA ALA A 153 0.10 -4.03 14.09
C ALA A 153 -1.16 -4.42 13.30
N MET A 154 -1.02 -4.62 11.99
CA MET A 154 -2.14 -5.04 11.15
C MET A 154 -2.55 -6.47 11.45
N LEU A 155 -1.62 -7.39 11.63
CA LEU A 155 -1.92 -8.78 12.00
C LEU A 155 -2.65 -8.85 13.33
N GLU A 156 -2.19 -8.10 14.32
CA GLU A 156 -2.84 -8.03 15.62
C GLU A 156 -4.27 -7.52 15.52
N ALA A 157 -4.48 -6.45 14.75
CA ALA A 157 -5.82 -5.86 14.57
C ALA A 157 -6.76 -6.80 13.79
N ILE A 158 -6.25 -7.52 12.81
CA ILE A 158 -7.03 -8.48 12.02
C ILE A 158 -7.47 -9.67 12.88
N ASP A 159 -6.59 -10.14 13.77
CA ASP A 159 -6.84 -11.29 14.62
C ASP A 159 -7.70 -10.97 15.85
N ALA A 160 -7.88 -9.69 16.12
CA ALA A 160 -8.66 -9.24 17.29
C ALA A 160 -10.15 -9.52 17.17
#